data_b0de4c53362d6a8d0c1db21566867dcb
#
_entry.id   b0de4c53362d6a8d0c1db21566867dcb
#
_cell.length_a   1.000
_cell.length_b   1.000
_cell.length_c   1.000
_cell.angle_alpha   90.00
_cell.angle_beta   90.00
_cell.angle_gamma   90.00
#
_symmetry.space_group_name_H-M   'P 1'
#
loop_
_entity.id
_entity.type
_entity.pdbx_description
1 polymer ?
#
loop_
_entity_poly.entity_id
_entity_poly.type
_entity_poly.pdbx_seq_one_letter_code
_entity_poly.pdbx_strand_id
1 'polypeptide(L)'
;MEAYAKDKENPDLLNYLGFSLRKKGNFEEAEKFYLAGLKIKPNHKGINEYLGELYVVTNRIDLAKKRLDVLKNCNCEEYKELKEIIEGKKQSKY
;
A
#
# COMPACT_ATOMS: atom_id res chain seq x y z
N MET A 1 7.22 -20.53 6.71
CA MET A 1 7.85 -19.21 6.70
C MET A 1 8.14 -18.72 8.11
N GLU A 2 9.30 -19.15 8.61
CA GLU A 2 9.68 -18.79 9.98
C GLU A 2 9.88 -17.31 10.18
N ALA A 3 10.47 -16.62 9.19
CA ALA A 3 10.69 -15.18 9.29
C ALA A 3 9.38 -14.44 9.44
N TYR A 4 8.37 -14.81 8.66
CA TYR A 4 7.06 -14.18 8.79
C TYR A 4 6.44 -14.49 10.16
N ALA A 5 6.57 -15.73 10.63
CA ALA A 5 5.99 -16.11 11.92
C ALA A 5 6.61 -15.30 13.07
N LYS A 6 7.93 -15.03 12.99
CA LYS A 6 8.62 -14.26 14.00
C LYS A 6 8.34 -12.76 13.89
N ASP A 7 8.21 -12.27 12.64
CA ASP A 7 8.13 -10.84 12.37
C ASP A 7 6.76 -10.41 11.88
N LYS A 8 5.70 -11.14 12.24
CA LYS A 8 4.35 -10.83 11.79
C LYS A 8 3.88 -9.45 12.23
N GLU A 9 4.58 -8.82 13.15
CA GLU A 9 4.30 -7.47 13.59
C GLU A 9 5.26 -6.46 12.99
N ASN A 10 6.01 -6.86 11.96
CA ASN A 10 6.92 -5.95 11.27
C ASN A 10 6.20 -5.37 10.05
N PRO A 11 5.85 -4.07 10.07
CA PRO A 11 5.13 -3.47 8.94
C PRO A 11 5.90 -3.55 7.63
N ASP A 12 7.21 -3.44 7.66
CA ASP A 12 8.01 -3.50 6.43
C ASP A 12 7.90 -4.88 5.78
N LEU A 13 7.92 -5.93 6.58
CA LEU A 13 7.74 -7.28 6.05
C LEU A 13 6.34 -7.45 5.49
N LEU A 14 5.33 -6.95 6.20
CA LEU A 14 3.95 -7.03 5.72
C LEU A 14 3.77 -6.27 4.41
N ASN A 15 4.45 -5.14 4.27
CA ASN A 15 4.44 -4.38 3.02
C ASN A 15 5.06 -5.20 1.88
N TYR A 16 6.18 -5.84 2.14
CA TYR A 16 6.84 -6.68 1.14
C TYR A 16 5.95 -7.86 0.72
N LEU A 17 5.31 -8.51 1.68
CA LEU A 17 4.42 -9.63 1.38
C LEU A 17 3.21 -9.18 0.55
N GLY A 18 2.63 -8.04 0.89
CA GLY A 18 1.53 -7.47 0.13
C GLY A 18 1.96 -7.14 -1.30
N PHE A 19 3.11 -6.50 -1.45
CA PHE A 19 3.67 -6.16 -2.75
C PHE A 19 3.89 -7.42 -3.61
N SER A 20 4.47 -8.46 -3.02
CA SER A 20 4.73 -9.71 -3.74
C SER A 20 3.44 -10.37 -4.23
N LEU A 21 2.42 -10.38 -3.38
CA LEU A 21 1.13 -10.95 -3.74
C LEU A 21 0.44 -10.14 -4.82
N ARG A 22 0.55 -8.82 -4.75
CA ARG A 22 -0.03 -7.96 -5.76
C ARG A 22 0.59 -8.19 -7.14
N LYS A 23 1.90 -8.35 -7.18
CA LYS A 23 2.60 -8.63 -8.44
C LYS A 23 2.12 -9.94 -9.07
N LYS A 24 1.69 -10.89 -8.24
CA LYS A 24 1.15 -12.16 -8.72
C LYS A 24 -0.33 -12.07 -9.08
N GLY A 25 -0.96 -10.92 -8.87
CA GLY A 25 -2.38 -10.76 -9.13
C GLY A 25 -3.29 -11.17 -7.98
N ASN A 26 -2.72 -11.50 -6.83
CA ASN A 26 -3.49 -11.90 -5.65
C ASN A 26 -3.90 -10.66 -4.84
N PHE A 27 -4.80 -9.88 -5.40
CA PHE A 27 -5.14 -8.56 -4.84
C PHE A 27 -5.79 -8.63 -3.47
N GLU A 28 -6.67 -9.60 -3.24
CA GLU A 28 -7.34 -9.72 -1.93
C GLU A 28 -6.36 -10.06 -0.83
N GLU A 29 -5.44 -10.99 -1.08
CA GLU A 29 -4.42 -11.34 -0.10
C GLU A 29 -3.45 -10.19 0.12
N ALA A 30 -3.06 -9.50 -0.95
CA ALA A 30 -2.19 -8.34 -0.83
C ALA A 30 -2.81 -7.28 0.09
N GLU A 31 -4.09 -7.01 -0.09
CA GLU A 31 -4.80 -6.03 0.73
C GLU A 31 -4.79 -6.42 2.20
N LYS A 32 -4.97 -7.70 2.51
CA LYS A 32 -4.95 -8.17 3.88
C LYS A 32 -3.61 -7.89 4.56
N PHE A 33 -2.51 -8.12 3.85
CA PHE A 33 -1.19 -7.84 4.42
C PHE A 33 -0.95 -6.35 4.59
N TYR A 34 -1.37 -5.53 3.63
CA TYR A 34 -1.25 -4.09 3.76
C TYR A 34 -2.06 -3.57 4.95
N LEU A 35 -3.29 -4.03 5.10
CA LEU A 35 -4.13 -3.60 6.21
C LEU A 35 -3.55 -4.04 7.55
N ALA A 36 -2.99 -5.24 7.62
CA ALA A 36 -2.31 -5.70 8.84
C ALA A 36 -1.15 -4.78 9.20
N GLY A 37 -0.38 -4.36 8.20
CA GLY A 37 0.73 -3.43 8.42
C GLY A 37 0.27 -2.07 8.90
N LEU A 38 -0.83 -1.56 8.36
CA LEU A 38 -1.38 -0.26 8.78
C LEU A 38 -1.98 -0.33 10.18
N LYS A 39 -2.45 -1.50 10.60
CA LYS A 39 -2.94 -1.67 11.95
C LYS A 39 -1.81 -1.47 12.96
N ILE A 40 -0.60 -1.88 12.61
CA ILE A 40 0.57 -1.72 13.45
C ILE A 40 1.14 -0.31 13.35
N LYS A 41 1.27 0.20 12.12
CA LYS A 41 1.84 1.52 11.86
C LYS A 41 0.97 2.28 10.84
N PRO A 42 -0.06 2.99 11.30
CA PRO A 42 -1.03 3.64 10.39
C PRO A 42 -0.42 4.65 9.42
N ASN A 43 0.72 5.24 9.78
CA ASN A 43 1.38 6.25 8.93
C ASN A 43 2.52 5.68 8.10
N HIS A 44 2.61 4.37 7.95
CA HIS A 44 3.67 3.75 7.16
C HIS A 44 3.58 4.23 5.71
N LYS A 45 4.60 4.94 5.25
CA LYS A 45 4.56 5.60 3.95
C LYS A 45 4.41 4.61 2.79
N GLY A 46 5.24 3.57 2.80
CA GLY A 46 5.21 2.58 1.72
C GLY A 46 3.90 1.84 1.62
N ILE A 47 3.33 1.45 2.77
CA ILE A 47 2.06 0.72 2.76
C ILE A 47 0.93 1.62 2.28
N ASN A 48 0.88 2.87 2.76
CA ASN A 48 -0.16 3.79 2.31
C ASN A 48 -0.07 4.04 0.80
N GLU A 49 1.13 4.16 0.26
CA GLU A 49 1.30 4.31 -1.18
C GLU A 49 0.84 3.07 -1.93
N TYR A 50 1.35 1.89 -1.56
CA TYR A 50 1.07 0.67 -2.30
C TYR A 50 -0.39 0.24 -2.16
N LEU A 51 -0.97 0.38 -0.99
CA LEU A 51 -2.39 0.08 -0.80
C LEU A 51 -3.25 1.06 -1.60
N GLY A 52 -2.86 2.33 -1.61
CA GLY A 52 -3.55 3.32 -2.43
C GLY A 52 -3.53 2.95 -3.91
N GLU A 53 -2.38 2.52 -4.41
CA GLU A 53 -2.27 2.08 -5.79
C GLU A 53 -3.13 0.84 -6.07
N LEU A 54 -3.17 -0.08 -5.12
CA LEU A 54 -4.02 -1.26 -5.23
C LEU A 54 -5.49 -0.86 -5.34
N TYR A 55 -5.91 0.11 -4.53
CA TYR A 55 -7.28 0.61 -4.60
C TYR A 55 -7.59 1.25 -5.97
N VAL A 56 -6.62 1.95 -6.56
CA VAL A 56 -6.81 2.53 -7.89
C VAL A 56 -7.05 1.43 -8.93
N VAL A 57 -6.19 0.40 -8.94
CA VAL A 57 -6.32 -0.65 -9.95
C VAL A 57 -7.53 -1.55 -9.72
N THR A 58 -8.09 -1.56 -8.53
CA THR A 58 -9.32 -2.29 -8.24
C THR A 58 -10.56 -1.38 -8.25
N ASN A 59 -10.39 -0.17 -8.78
CA ASN A 59 -11.48 0.80 -8.97
C ASN A 59 -12.16 1.23 -7.66
N ARG A 60 -11.37 1.36 -6.60
CA ARG A 60 -11.84 1.85 -5.30
C ARG A 60 -11.16 3.18 -5.00
N ILE A 61 -11.43 4.18 -5.86
CA ILE A 61 -10.74 5.48 -5.84
C ILE A 61 -10.93 6.22 -4.53
N ASP A 62 -12.11 6.15 -3.93
CA ASP A 62 -12.36 6.83 -2.66
C ASP A 62 -11.44 6.33 -1.56
N LEU A 63 -11.18 5.02 -1.54
CA LEU A 63 -10.26 4.44 -0.56
C LEU A 63 -8.82 4.84 -0.86
N ALA A 64 -8.46 4.95 -2.15
CA ALA A 64 -7.14 5.43 -2.54
C ALA A 64 -6.91 6.86 -2.06
N LYS A 65 -7.92 7.71 -2.18
CA LYS A 65 -7.83 9.09 -1.72
C LYS A 65 -7.62 9.18 -0.21
N LYS A 66 -8.21 8.26 0.55
CA LYS A 66 -7.98 8.22 1.99
C LYS A 66 -6.53 7.90 2.31
N ARG A 67 -5.91 7.00 1.54
CA ARG A 67 -4.49 6.70 1.71
C ARG A 67 -3.64 7.91 1.37
N LEU A 68 -4.00 8.62 0.30
CA LEU A 68 -3.31 9.84 -0.09
C LEU A 68 -3.39 10.89 1.01
N ASP A 69 -4.56 11.03 1.64
CA ASP A 69 -4.76 12.01 2.70
C ASP A 69 -3.84 11.75 3.90
N VAL A 70 -3.61 10.47 4.23
CA VAL A 70 -2.67 10.12 5.29
C VAL A 70 -1.25 10.59 4.96
N LEU A 71 -0.89 10.60 3.68
CA LEU A 71 0.45 10.98 3.23
C LEU A 71 0.64 12.47 2.99
N LYS A 72 -0.41 13.27 3.04
CA LYS A 72 -0.35 14.65 2.54
C LYS A 72 0.67 15.54 3.23
N ASN A 73 1.02 15.22 4.47
CA ASN A 73 1.98 16.03 5.23
C ASN A 73 3.37 15.43 5.29
N CYS A 74 3.60 14.32 4.58
CA CYS A 74 4.89 13.64 4.67
C CYS A 74 5.99 14.33 3.86
N ASN A 75 5.63 15.12 2.85
CA ASN A 75 6.60 15.74 1.94
C ASN A 75 7.52 14.68 1.33
N CYS A 76 6.94 13.58 0.85
CA CYS A 76 7.67 12.38 0.44
C CYS A 76 7.29 11.94 -0.96
N GLU A 77 8.14 11.08 -1.55
CA GLU A 77 7.91 10.53 -2.88
C GLU A 77 6.64 9.69 -2.94
N GLU A 78 6.32 9.00 -1.85
CA GLU A 78 5.12 8.16 -1.79
C GLU A 78 3.85 8.97 -2.04
N TYR A 79 3.78 10.17 -1.49
CA TYR A 79 2.64 11.06 -1.73
C TYR A 79 2.55 11.43 -3.20
N LYS A 80 3.65 11.85 -3.78
CA LYS A 80 3.70 12.28 -5.18
C LYS A 80 3.31 11.15 -6.12
N GLU A 81 3.87 9.96 -5.90
CA GLU A 81 3.58 8.79 -6.72
C GLU A 81 2.08 8.45 -6.68
N LEU A 82 1.53 8.34 -5.49
CA LEU A 82 0.13 7.96 -5.36
C LEU A 82 -0.79 9.04 -5.95
N LYS A 83 -0.46 10.30 -5.72
CA LYS A 83 -1.25 11.40 -6.26
C LYS A 83 -1.31 11.34 -7.79
N GLU A 84 -0.17 11.12 -8.44
CA GLU A 84 -0.10 11.06 -9.89
C GLU A 84 -0.87 9.86 -10.44
N ILE A 85 -0.84 8.75 -9.73
CA ILE A 85 -1.59 7.55 -10.13
C ILE A 85 -3.09 7.80 -10.00
N ILE A 86 -3.53 8.40 -8.90
CA ILE A 86 -4.95 8.73 -8.71
C ILE A 86 -5.44 9.70 -9.79
N GLU A 87 -4.61 10.68 -10.14
CA GLU A 87 -4.96 11.67 -11.15
C GLU A 87 -4.86 11.14 -12.59
N GLY A 88 -4.43 9.92 -12.77
CA GLY A 88 -4.31 9.32 -14.10
C GLY A 88 -3.11 9.78 -14.89
N LYS A 89 -2.17 10.50 -14.25
CA LYS A 89 -0.96 10.97 -14.91
C LYS A 89 0.13 9.92 -14.99
N LYS A 90 -0.02 8.84 -14.22
CA LYS A 90 0.95 7.78 -14.14
C LYS A 90 0.23 6.47 -13.87
N GLN A 91 0.72 5.39 -14.44
CA GLN A 91 0.16 4.07 -14.19
C GLN A 91 0.92 3.38 -13.07
N SER A 92 0.19 2.60 -12.27
CA SER A 92 0.82 1.79 -11.24
C SER A 92 1.74 0.75 -11.88
N LYS A 93 2.93 0.60 -11.33
CA LYS A 93 3.92 -0.35 -11.84
C LYS A 93 3.65 -1.79 -11.41
N TYR A 94 2.78 -1.98 -10.49
CA TYR A 94 2.62 -3.27 -9.81
C TYR A 94 1.31 -3.94 -10.07
#